data_4f90833ff90e89e718051f54b1f33ff9
#
_entry.id   4f90833ff90e89e718051f54b1f33ff9
#
_cell.length_a   1.000
_cell.length_b   1.000
_cell.length_c   1.000
_cell.angle_alpha   90.00
_cell.angle_beta   90.00
_cell.angle_gamma   90.00
#
_symmetry.space_group_name_H-M   'P 1'
#
loop_
_entity.id
_entity.type
_entity.pdbx_description
1 polymer ?
#
loop_
_entity_poly.entity_id
_entity_poly.type
_entity_poly.pdbx_seq_one_letter_code
_entity_poly.pdbx_strand_id
1 'polypeptide(L)'
;MDYQQRKQMERKRAEDFIASINAMQDPDIMYKVSHPITDLKDMMNQSVARYGADHVAFKQRFVKGEPFREITYGQTLNDMNALGTAMLARGLRDKRVAIIGDNCYQWASTYLAVTGGVGVVVPLDKELGASELEQLIIEAECEAIFFTKKFLSIFTDMRERGETKLRMLVNLN
;
A
#
# COMPACT_ATOMS: atom_id res chain seq x y z
N MET A 1 24.75 4.71 15.11
CA MET A 1 24.40 3.48 14.35
C MET A 1 23.81 3.94 13.05
N ASP A 2 24.41 3.57 11.93
CA ASP A 2 23.92 3.96 10.62
C ASP A 2 22.65 3.15 10.21
N TYR A 3 22.00 3.58 9.14
CA TYR A 3 20.75 2.96 8.64
C TYR A 3 20.95 1.47 8.31
N GLN A 4 22.08 1.09 7.72
CA GLN A 4 22.36 -0.30 7.33
C GLN A 4 22.55 -1.19 8.55
N GLN A 5 23.27 -0.70 9.56
CA GLN A 5 23.46 -1.42 10.84
C GLN A 5 22.12 -1.63 11.57
N ARG A 6 21.23 -0.62 11.56
CA ARG A 6 19.90 -0.73 12.14
C ARG A 6 19.04 -1.77 11.43
N LYS A 7 19.02 -1.73 10.11
CA LYS A 7 18.28 -2.70 9.27
C LYS A 7 18.78 -4.13 9.48
N GLN A 8 20.10 -4.31 9.59
CA GLN A 8 20.71 -5.62 9.85
C GLN A 8 20.36 -6.16 11.23
N MET A 9 20.31 -5.30 12.25
CA MET A 9 19.92 -5.68 13.61
C MET A 9 18.42 -6.03 13.70
N GLU A 10 17.56 -5.27 13.03
CA GLU A 10 16.12 -5.56 12.95
C GLU A 10 15.86 -6.89 12.25
N ARG A 11 16.56 -7.16 11.16
CA ARG A 11 16.50 -8.44 10.47
C ARG A 11 16.92 -9.61 11.37
N LYS A 12 18.05 -9.49 12.06
CA LYS A 12 18.51 -10.52 13.00
C LYS A 12 17.50 -10.78 14.11
N ARG A 13 16.92 -9.73 14.71
CA ARG A 13 15.87 -9.88 15.73
C ARG A 13 14.66 -10.61 15.21
N ALA A 14 14.24 -10.32 13.96
CA ALA A 14 13.13 -11.01 13.32
C ALA A 14 13.45 -12.50 13.06
N GLU A 15 14.68 -12.81 12.62
CA GLU A 15 15.16 -14.18 12.43
C GLU A 15 15.18 -14.97 13.75
N ASP A 16 15.72 -14.37 14.82
CA ASP A 16 15.76 -14.98 16.15
C ASP A 16 14.35 -15.23 16.72
N PHE A 17 13.42 -14.29 16.52
CA PHE A 17 12.03 -14.42 16.92
C PHE A 17 11.31 -15.54 16.18
N ILE A 18 11.50 -15.62 14.85
CA ILE A 18 10.94 -16.69 14.02
C ILE A 18 11.52 -18.05 14.42
N ALA A 19 12.83 -18.13 14.68
CA ALA A 19 13.47 -19.35 15.15
C ALA A 19 12.88 -19.80 16.50
N SER A 20 12.60 -18.85 17.42
CA SER A 20 11.97 -19.15 18.71
C SER A 20 10.54 -19.68 18.55
N ILE A 21 9.74 -19.11 17.65
CA ILE A 21 8.39 -19.58 17.36
C ILE A 21 8.42 -20.97 16.72
N ASN A 22 9.30 -21.17 15.74
CA ASN A 22 9.43 -22.48 15.07
C ASN A 22 9.90 -23.59 16.05
N ALA A 23 10.70 -23.24 17.04
CA ALA A 23 11.12 -24.17 18.09
C ALA A 23 9.98 -24.54 19.07
N MET A 24 8.97 -23.67 19.19
CA MET A 24 7.80 -23.89 20.06
C MET A 24 6.63 -24.56 19.33
N GLN A 25 6.72 -24.79 18.02
CA GLN A 25 5.60 -25.30 17.24
C GLN A 25 5.35 -26.79 17.48
N ASP A 26 4.08 -27.09 17.83
CA ASP A 26 3.50 -28.41 17.72
C ASP A 26 3.55 -28.85 16.24
N PRO A 27 4.04 -30.07 15.92
CA PRO A 27 4.08 -30.57 14.55
C PRO A 27 2.69 -30.60 13.87
N ASP A 28 1.60 -30.55 14.62
CA ASP A 28 0.24 -30.51 14.09
C ASP A 28 -0.26 -29.09 13.75
N ILE A 29 0.49 -28.04 14.03
CA ILE A 29 0.12 -26.67 13.65
C ILE A 29 0.36 -26.46 12.15
N MET A 30 -0.72 -26.16 11.45
CA MET A 30 -0.77 -26.01 9.98
C MET A 30 -0.04 -24.77 9.44
N TYR A 31 0.27 -23.78 10.28
CA TYR A 31 0.92 -22.52 9.88
C TYR A 31 2.33 -22.42 10.43
N LYS A 32 3.31 -22.41 9.53
CA LYS A 32 4.72 -22.16 9.89
C LYS A 32 5.09 -20.73 9.53
N VAL A 33 5.50 -19.94 10.50
CA VAL A 33 6.15 -18.66 10.23
C VAL A 33 7.51 -18.96 9.62
N SER A 34 7.72 -18.59 8.40
CA SER A 34 8.82 -19.14 7.65
C SER A 34 9.95 -18.15 7.31
N HIS A 35 9.71 -16.84 7.25
CA HIS A 35 10.75 -15.91 6.80
C HIS A 35 10.59 -14.51 7.36
N PRO A 36 11.70 -13.86 7.79
CA PRO A 36 11.66 -12.48 8.22
C PRO A 36 11.34 -11.54 7.05
N ILE A 37 10.39 -10.66 7.27
CA ILE A 37 10.02 -9.59 6.36
C ILE A 37 10.55 -8.29 6.96
N THR A 38 11.34 -7.53 6.20
CA THR A 38 11.94 -6.28 6.67
C THR A 38 11.07 -5.05 6.40
N ASP A 39 10.31 -5.09 5.31
CA ASP A 39 9.36 -4.05 4.92
C ASP A 39 8.35 -4.63 3.89
N LEU A 40 7.33 -3.85 3.51
CA LEU A 40 6.29 -4.31 2.59
C LEU A 40 6.82 -4.53 1.16
N LYS A 41 7.88 -3.86 0.76
CA LYS A 41 8.54 -4.11 -0.52
C LYS A 41 9.27 -5.45 -0.51
N ASP A 42 9.98 -5.75 0.57
CA ASP A 42 10.61 -7.04 0.80
C ASP A 42 9.57 -8.17 0.83
N MET A 43 8.43 -7.96 1.50
CA MET A 43 7.31 -8.90 1.50
C MET A 43 6.85 -9.24 0.07
N MET A 44 6.67 -8.24 -0.78
CA MET A 44 6.24 -8.47 -2.17
C MET A 44 7.30 -9.20 -2.99
N ASN A 45 8.57 -8.82 -2.85
CA ASN A 45 9.68 -9.52 -3.52
C ASN A 45 9.79 -10.99 -3.07
N GLN A 46 9.69 -11.25 -1.78
CA GLN A 46 9.70 -12.62 -1.24
C GLN A 46 8.48 -13.42 -1.70
N SER A 47 7.30 -12.79 -1.80
CA SER A 47 6.10 -13.45 -2.29
C SER A 47 6.24 -13.90 -3.74
N VAL A 48 6.78 -13.04 -4.62
CA VAL A 48 7.08 -13.40 -6.01
C VAL A 48 8.10 -14.53 -6.08
N ALA A 49 9.17 -14.45 -5.31
CA ALA A 49 10.23 -15.46 -5.30
C ALA A 49 9.74 -16.83 -4.81
N ARG A 50 8.80 -16.83 -3.84
CA ARG A 50 8.31 -18.05 -3.19
C ARG A 50 7.17 -18.71 -3.94
N TYR A 51 6.17 -17.92 -4.32
CA TYR A 51 4.95 -18.44 -4.92
C TYR A 51 5.02 -18.49 -6.45
N GLY A 52 5.97 -17.79 -7.05
CA GLY A 52 6.11 -17.61 -8.49
C GLY A 52 5.39 -16.37 -9.00
N ALA A 53 5.97 -15.76 -10.02
CA ALA A 53 5.44 -14.54 -10.62
C ALA A 53 4.03 -14.74 -11.21
N ASP A 54 3.75 -15.93 -11.72
CA ASP A 54 2.49 -16.26 -12.39
C ASP A 54 1.38 -16.71 -11.43
N HIS A 55 1.72 -16.91 -10.14
CA HIS A 55 0.71 -17.31 -9.15
C HIS A 55 -0.25 -16.15 -8.86
N VAL A 56 -1.55 -16.46 -8.74
CA VAL A 56 -2.63 -15.48 -8.53
C VAL A 56 -2.52 -14.88 -7.14
N ALA A 57 -2.37 -13.55 -7.06
CA ALA A 57 -2.35 -12.77 -5.82
C ALA A 57 -3.73 -12.17 -5.50
N PHE A 58 -4.44 -11.69 -6.52
CA PHE A 58 -5.76 -11.08 -6.37
C PHE A 58 -6.75 -11.61 -7.38
N LYS A 59 -8.03 -11.64 -6.99
CA LYS A 59 -9.16 -11.84 -7.90
C LYS A 59 -10.11 -10.67 -7.72
N GLN A 60 -10.34 -9.90 -8.78
CA GLN A 60 -11.25 -8.76 -8.76
C GLN A 60 -12.25 -8.82 -9.90
N ARG A 61 -13.48 -8.44 -9.61
CA ARG A 61 -14.50 -8.17 -10.61
C ARG A 61 -14.55 -6.67 -10.86
N PHE A 62 -14.19 -6.24 -12.08
CA PHE A 62 -14.17 -4.83 -12.45
C PHE A 62 -15.55 -4.32 -12.88
N VAL A 63 -16.38 -5.18 -13.45
CA VAL A 63 -17.75 -4.85 -13.87
C VAL A 63 -18.71 -5.86 -13.25
N LYS A 64 -19.82 -5.39 -12.69
CA LYS A 64 -20.85 -6.25 -12.12
C LYS A 64 -21.40 -7.21 -13.16
N GLY A 65 -21.39 -8.50 -12.86
CA GLY A 65 -21.88 -9.55 -13.76
C GLY A 65 -20.78 -10.20 -14.64
N GLU A 66 -19.60 -9.59 -14.77
CA GLU A 66 -18.49 -10.18 -15.48
C GLU A 66 -17.71 -11.20 -14.62
N PRO A 67 -16.91 -12.09 -15.22
CA PRO A 67 -16.01 -12.98 -14.49
C PRO A 67 -14.99 -12.20 -13.66
N PHE A 68 -14.46 -12.85 -12.62
CA PHE A 68 -13.29 -12.33 -11.92
C PHE A 68 -12.07 -12.33 -12.84
N ARG A 69 -11.32 -11.24 -12.84
CA ARG A 69 -9.97 -11.19 -13.41
C ARG A 69 -8.96 -11.57 -12.34
N GLU A 70 -8.03 -12.38 -12.73
CA GLU A 70 -6.90 -12.80 -11.89
C GLU A 70 -5.72 -11.85 -12.13
N ILE A 71 -5.08 -11.46 -11.06
CA ILE A 71 -3.91 -10.59 -11.04
C ILE A 71 -2.82 -11.34 -10.30
N THR A 72 -1.68 -11.53 -10.95
CA THR A 72 -0.58 -12.34 -10.40
C THR A 72 0.30 -11.56 -9.45
N TYR A 73 1.14 -12.26 -8.67
CA TYR A 73 2.16 -11.62 -7.83
C TYR A 73 3.15 -10.81 -8.65
N GLY A 74 3.59 -11.32 -9.82
CA GLY A 74 4.48 -10.60 -10.71
C GLY A 74 3.87 -9.33 -11.25
N GLN A 75 2.60 -9.37 -11.68
CA GLN A 75 1.86 -8.19 -12.11
C GLN A 75 1.71 -7.18 -10.97
N THR A 76 1.37 -7.62 -9.76
CA THR A 76 1.23 -6.75 -8.60
C THR A 76 2.54 -6.03 -8.26
N LEU A 77 3.67 -6.75 -8.28
CA LEU A 77 5.00 -6.14 -8.05
C LEU A 77 5.35 -5.13 -9.13
N ASN A 78 5.07 -5.42 -10.41
CA ASN A 78 5.31 -4.51 -11.52
C ASN A 78 4.46 -3.24 -11.40
N ASP A 79 3.16 -3.38 -11.10
CA ASP A 79 2.24 -2.25 -10.92
C ASP A 79 2.66 -1.38 -9.72
N MET A 80 3.03 -2.00 -8.60
CA MET A 80 3.57 -1.32 -7.43
C MET A 80 4.82 -0.49 -7.78
N ASN A 81 5.78 -1.07 -8.50
CA ASN A 81 7.01 -0.41 -8.89
C ASN A 81 6.76 0.72 -9.91
N ALA A 82 5.92 0.49 -10.90
CA ALA A 82 5.57 1.49 -11.92
C ALA A 82 4.83 2.69 -11.29
N LEU A 83 3.85 2.43 -10.44
CA LEU A 83 3.11 3.46 -9.73
C LEU A 83 4.02 4.24 -8.76
N GLY A 84 4.85 3.55 -8.00
CA GLY A 84 5.84 4.18 -7.12
C GLY A 84 6.80 5.08 -7.87
N THR A 85 7.35 4.62 -9.00
CA THR A 85 8.22 5.40 -9.88
C THR A 85 7.50 6.65 -10.41
N ALA A 86 6.24 6.52 -10.85
CA ALA A 86 5.45 7.63 -11.32
C ALA A 86 5.17 8.67 -10.23
N MET A 87 4.93 8.25 -8.99
CA MET A 87 4.77 9.14 -7.85
C MET A 87 6.08 9.87 -7.50
N LEU A 88 7.20 9.16 -7.49
CA LEU A 88 8.53 9.77 -7.25
C LEU A 88 8.89 10.80 -8.32
N ALA A 89 8.61 10.51 -9.60
CA ALA A 89 8.82 11.45 -10.71
C ALA A 89 7.97 12.73 -10.59
N ARG A 90 6.85 12.65 -9.85
CA ARG A 90 5.97 13.79 -9.54
C ARG A 90 6.30 14.48 -8.21
N GLY A 91 7.46 14.16 -7.61
CA GLY A 91 7.96 14.81 -6.40
C GLY A 91 7.27 14.38 -5.11
N LEU A 92 6.69 13.17 -5.06
CA LEU A 92 6.04 12.64 -3.85
C LEU A 92 7.00 11.88 -2.92
N ARG A 93 8.32 12.00 -3.12
CA ARG A 93 9.31 11.40 -2.20
C ARG A 93 9.11 11.93 -0.78
N ASP A 94 8.99 11.02 0.17
CA ASP A 94 8.81 11.28 1.61
C ASP A 94 7.56 12.11 1.95
N LYS A 95 6.59 12.16 1.01
CA LYS A 95 5.34 12.88 1.19
C LYS A 95 4.24 11.98 1.77
N ARG A 96 3.23 12.63 2.34
CA ARG A 96 2.02 11.96 2.81
C ARG A 96 1.02 11.88 1.67
N VAL A 97 0.60 10.64 1.40
CA VAL A 97 -0.32 10.30 0.31
C VAL A 97 -1.57 9.69 0.90
N ALA A 98 -2.67 10.42 0.82
CA ALA A 98 -3.97 9.91 1.27
C ALA A 98 -4.54 8.88 0.28
N ILE A 99 -5.29 7.93 0.81
CA ILE A 99 -6.01 6.94 0.02
C ILE A 99 -7.38 6.66 0.63
N ILE A 100 -8.44 6.69 -0.18
CA ILE A 100 -9.82 6.46 0.24
C ILE A 100 -10.62 5.76 -0.85
N GLY A 101 -11.52 4.88 -0.45
CA GLY A 101 -12.47 4.27 -1.39
C GLY A 101 -12.86 2.86 -1.01
N ASP A 102 -13.56 2.22 -1.95
CA ASP A 102 -13.96 0.85 -1.80
C ASP A 102 -12.79 -0.10 -2.02
N ASN A 103 -12.86 -1.28 -1.39
CA ASN A 103 -11.83 -2.29 -1.53
C ASN A 103 -11.70 -2.74 -2.98
N CYS A 104 -10.55 -2.46 -3.58
CA CYS A 104 -10.23 -2.85 -4.95
C CYS A 104 -8.72 -3.06 -5.11
N TYR A 105 -8.33 -3.69 -6.20
CA TYR A 105 -6.93 -3.94 -6.49
C TYR A 105 -6.11 -2.64 -6.58
N GLN A 106 -6.68 -1.62 -7.20
CA GLN A 106 -6.03 -0.31 -7.35
C GLN A 106 -5.74 0.34 -5.99
N TRP A 107 -6.66 0.18 -5.02
CA TRP A 107 -6.43 0.63 -3.65
C TRP A 107 -5.25 -0.11 -3.01
N ALA A 108 -5.24 -1.44 -3.11
CA ALA A 108 -4.18 -2.27 -2.55
C ALA A 108 -2.81 -2.00 -3.19
N SER A 109 -2.75 -1.91 -4.54
CA SER A 109 -1.51 -1.63 -5.26
C SER A 109 -0.98 -0.22 -4.99
N THR A 110 -1.86 0.78 -4.81
CA THR A 110 -1.47 2.13 -4.39
C THR A 110 -0.88 2.13 -2.99
N TYR A 111 -1.54 1.46 -2.04
CA TYR A 111 -1.04 1.32 -0.67
C TYR A 111 0.37 0.71 -0.65
N LEU A 112 0.56 -0.40 -1.36
CA LEU A 112 1.86 -1.07 -1.48
C LEU A 112 2.91 -0.20 -2.18
N ALA A 113 2.52 0.56 -3.20
CA ALA A 113 3.44 1.45 -3.91
C ALA A 113 3.95 2.59 -3.00
N VAL A 114 3.06 3.21 -2.22
CA VAL A 114 3.43 4.29 -1.30
C VAL A 114 4.36 3.75 -0.20
N THR A 115 3.97 2.66 0.47
CA THR A 115 4.73 2.05 1.56
C THR A 115 6.01 1.35 1.07
N GLY A 116 6.08 1.01 -0.22
CA GLY A 116 7.23 0.38 -0.87
C GLY A 116 8.40 1.33 -1.16
N GLY A 117 8.36 2.59 -0.66
CA GLY A 117 9.49 3.53 -0.74
C GLY A 117 9.18 4.88 -1.37
N VAL A 118 7.89 5.25 -1.50
CA VAL A 118 7.51 6.60 -1.94
C VAL A 118 7.41 7.55 -0.74
N GLY A 119 6.66 7.18 0.31
CA GLY A 119 6.41 8.04 1.44
C GLY A 119 5.49 7.40 2.48
N VAL A 120 4.67 8.22 3.12
CA VAL A 120 3.73 7.80 4.15
C VAL A 120 2.33 7.69 3.57
N VAL A 121 1.71 6.51 3.64
CA VAL A 121 0.31 6.34 3.27
C VAL A 121 -0.60 6.75 4.41
N VAL A 122 -1.68 7.47 4.09
CA VAL A 122 -2.72 7.94 5.02
C VAL A 122 -4.06 7.36 4.57
N PRO A 123 -4.44 6.15 5.03
CA PRO A 123 -5.74 5.59 4.73
C PRO A 123 -6.84 6.37 5.45
N LEU A 124 -7.85 6.80 4.70
CA LEU A 124 -9.00 7.52 5.24
C LEU A 124 -10.24 6.63 5.23
N ASP A 125 -11.07 6.78 6.25
CA ASP A 125 -12.34 6.06 6.32
C ASP A 125 -13.34 6.66 5.34
N LYS A 126 -13.91 5.80 4.50
CA LYS A 126 -14.88 6.16 3.46
C LYS A 126 -16.26 6.55 3.97
N GLU A 127 -16.54 6.33 5.25
CA GLU A 127 -17.81 6.68 5.90
C GLU A 127 -17.79 8.10 6.50
N LEU A 128 -16.62 8.77 6.51
CA LEU A 128 -16.49 10.13 7.01
C LEU A 128 -17.11 11.16 6.06
N GLY A 129 -17.62 12.24 6.65
CA GLY A 129 -18.13 13.40 5.91
C GLY A 129 -17.03 14.27 5.29
N ALA A 130 -17.39 15.12 4.32
CA ALA A 130 -16.43 15.95 3.60
C ALA A 130 -15.61 16.87 4.53
N SER A 131 -16.22 17.45 5.56
CA SER A 131 -15.53 18.33 6.53
C SER A 131 -14.51 17.57 7.37
N GLU A 132 -14.83 16.34 7.80
CA GLU A 132 -13.93 15.51 8.58
C GLU A 132 -12.75 15.03 7.74
N LEU A 133 -13.02 14.63 6.48
CA LEU A 133 -11.97 14.27 5.52
C LEU A 133 -11.00 15.42 5.27
N GLU A 134 -11.53 16.63 5.10
CA GLU A 134 -10.72 17.84 4.89
C GLU A 134 -9.83 18.13 6.09
N GLN A 135 -10.37 18.07 7.30
CA GLN A 135 -9.60 18.26 8.52
C GLN A 135 -8.45 17.25 8.63
N LEU A 136 -8.72 15.96 8.40
CA LEU A 136 -7.68 14.91 8.42
C LEU A 136 -6.61 15.13 7.34
N ILE A 137 -6.98 15.58 6.15
CA ILE A 137 -6.05 15.88 5.06
C ILE A 137 -5.14 17.07 5.42
N ILE A 138 -5.71 18.10 6.06
CA ILE A 138 -4.97 19.27 6.54
C ILE A 138 -4.01 18.86 7.66
N GLU A 139 -4.50 18.19 8.69
CA GLU A 139 -3.69 17.74 9.83
C GLU A 139 -2.57 16.78 9.43
N ALA A 140 -2.87 15.86 8.53
CA ALA A 140 -1.87 14.95 7.97
C ALA A 140 -0.98 15.60 6.91
N GLU A 141 -1.22 16.86 6.51
CA GLU A 141 -0.46 17.56 5.47
C GLU A 141 -0.31 16.76 4.18
N CYS A 142 -1.37 16.10 3.73
CA CYS A 142 -1.35 15.27 2.53
C CYS A 142 -1.13 16.12 1.27
N GLU A 143 -0.19 15.70 0.40
CA GLU A 143 0.09 16.37 -0.87
C GLU A 143 -0.57 15.68 -2.07
N ALA A 144 -0.96 14.43 -1.93
CA ALA A 144 -1.68 13.67 -2.96
C ALA A 144 -2.81 12.86 -2.32
N ILE A 145 -3.84 12.59 -3.11
CA ILE A 145 -4.90 11.67 -2.71
C ILE A 145 -5.31 10.76 -3.87
N PHE A 146 -5.44 9.48 -3.57
CA PHE A 146 -5.97 8.45 -4.44
C PHE A 146 -7.37 8.06 -3.95
N PHE A 147 -8.38 8.09 -4.81
CA PHE A 147 -9.76 7.92 -4.40
C PHE A 147 -10.61 7.21 -5.45
N THR A 148 -11.67 6.54 -5.03
CA THR A 148 -12.68 6.00 -5.94
C THR A 148 -13.66 7.10 -6.37
N LYS A 149 -14.26 6.95 -7.56
CA LYS A 149 -15.05 7.97 -8.29
C LYS A 149 -16.07 8.72 -7.44
N LYS A 150 -16.67 8.08 -6.44
CA LYS A 150 -17.69 8.70 -5.57
C LYS A 150 -17.18 9.92 -4.78
N PHE A 151 -15.87 10.04 -4.59
CA PHE A 151 -15.25 11.16 -3.87
C PHE A 151 -14.73 12.29 -4.78
N LEU A 152 -14.93 12.19 -6.10
CA LEU A 152 -14.36 13.13 -7.06
C LEU A 152 -14.76 14.59 -6.78
N SER A 153 -16.05 14.86 -6.57
CA SER A 153 -16.51 16.23 -6.27
C SER A 153 -15.91 16.77 -5.00
N ILE A 154 -15.87 15.96 -3.92
CA ILE A 154 -15.35 16.37 -2.62
C ILE A 154 -13.89 16.85 -2.73
N PHE A 155 -13.02 16.07 -3.37
CA PHE A 155 -11.59 16.43 -3.47
C PHE A 155 -11.30 17.48 -4.54
N THR A 156 -12.15 17.59 -5.57
CA THR A 156 -12.07 18.71 -6.52
C THR A 156 -12.38 20.04 -5.83
N ASP A 157 -13.47 20.09 -5.06
CA ASP A 157 -13.87 21.27 -4.31
C ASP A 157 -12.80 21.67 -3.26
N MET A 158 -12.24 20.70 -2.52
CA MET A 158 -11.15 20.95 -1.56
C MET A 158 -9.93 21.60 -2.25
N ARG A 159 -9.54 21.06 -3.41
CA ARG A 159 -8.40 21.60 -4.17
C ARG A 159 -8.68 23.01 -4.68
N GLU A 160 -9.90 23.26 -5.16
CA GLU A 160 -10.31 24.57 -5.69
C GLU A 160 -10.36 25.65 -4.60
N ARG A 161 -10.75 25.30 -3.38
CA ARG A 161 -10.69 26.22 -2.23
C ARG A 161 -9.25 26.56 -1.80
N GLY A 162 -8.29 25.69 -2.08
CA GLY A 162 -6.88 25.94 -1.81
C GLY A 162 -6.47 25.92 -0.33
N GLU A 163 -7.30 25.37 0.55
CA GLU A 163 -7.06 25.29 1.99
C GLU A 163 -6.18 24.11 2.40
N THR A 164 -5.97 23.16 1.48
CA THR A 164 -5.17 21.96 1.68
C THR A 164 -3.85 22.03 0.88
N LYS A 165 -2.89 21.16 1.23
CA LYS A 165 -1.66 20.96 0.44
C LYS A 165 -1.84 20.03 -0.77
N LEU A 166 -3.08 19.59 -1.05
CA LEU A 166 -3.36 18.66 -2.14
C LEU A 166 -3.04 19.25 -3.51
N ARG A 167 -2.03 18.73 -4.16
CA ARG A 167 -1.62 19.10 -5.53
C ARG A 167 -1.86 18.00 -6.56
N MET A 168 -2.10 16.78 -6.12
CA MET A 168 -2.37 15.64 -7.01
C MET A 168 -3.60 14.88 -6.55
N LEU A 169 -4.57 14.77 -7.44
CA LEU A 169 -5.81 14.00 -7.27
C LEU A 169 -5.82 12.87 -8.29
N VAL A 170 -5.96 11.62 -7.85
CA VAL A 170 -5.93 10.44 -8.71
C VAL A 170 -7.17 9.59 -8.48
N ASN A 171 -7.96 9.40 -9.54
CA ASN A 171 -9.09 8.50 -9.50
C ASN A 171 -8.64 7.06 -9.77
N LEU A 172 -9.06 6.13 -8.90
CA LEU A 172 -8.71 4.71 -8.95
C LEU A 172 -9.62 3.89 -9.89
N ASN A 173 -10.72 4.47 -10.39
CA ASN A 173 -11.69 3.81 -11.28
C ASN A 173 -11.45 4.17 -12.74
#